data_8a73150a02fa7940144959caf8b4410f
#
_entry.id   8a73150a02fa7940144959caf8b4410f
#
_cell.length_a   1.000
_cell.length_b   1.000
_cell.length_c   1.000
_cell.angle_alpha   90.00
_cell.angle_beta   90.00
_cell.angle_gamma   90.00
#
_symmetry.space_group_name_H-M   'P 1'
#
loop_
_entity.id
_entity.type
_entity.pdbx_description
1 polymer ?
#
loop_
_entity_poly.entity_id
_entity_poly.type
_entity_poly.pdbx_seq_one_letter_code
_entity_poly.pdbx_strand_id
1 'polypeptide(L)'
;MSKEHINLPKTKFSMKANLPNKEPNYIEFWKKIDLYNLLRKKSKGQEKFVLHDGPPYANGNIHMGTALNKILKDIITKFHQMDGKDSVYVPGWDCHGLPIEWKIEEQYKKNKKNKNDVPIIEFRKECREFANKWIDVHKGEFTRLGVIGDWENYYSTMSFDAEAQIVRELGKFLKEGSLYRGYKPVLW
;
A
#
# COMPACT_ATOMS: atom_id res chain seq x y z
N MET A 1 -2.06 -0.34 61.58
CA MET A 1 -2.16 0.06 60.17
C MET A 1 -2.77 -1.10 59.41
N SER A 2 -4.02 -0.96 58.96
CA SER A 2 -4.68 -1.96 58.12
C SER A 2 -3.97 -2.02 56.78
N LYS A 3 -3.46 -3.20 56.40
CA LYS A 3 -2.97 -3.40 55.06
C LYS A 3 -4.17 -3.23 54.13
N GLU A 4 -4.21 -2.14 53.34
CA GLU A 4 -5.18 -2.00 52.29
C GLU A 4 -5.04 -3.18 51.34
N HIS A 5 -6.09 -3.96 51.18
CA HIS A 5 -6.13 -5.07 50.22
C HIS A 5 -6.34 -4.49 48.83
N ILE A 6 -5.27 -4.38 48.05
CA ILE A 6 -5.34 -4.00 46.67
C ILE A 6 -5.84 -5.22 45.87
N ASN A 7 -7.05 -5.12 45.35
CA ASN A 7 -7.62 -6.14 44.46
C ASN A 7 -7.05 -6.00 43.05
N LEU A 8 -5.92 -6.66 42.78
CA LEU A 8 -5.38 -6.74 41.43
C LEU A 8 -6.08 -7.84 40.64
N PRO A 9 -6.45 -7.59 39.38
CA PRO A 9 -7.08 -8.60 38.55
C PRO A 9 -6.12 -9.76 38.32
N LYS A 10 -6.61 -11.00 38.53
CA LYS A 10 -5.88 -12.22 38.17
C LYS A 10 -6.15 -12.55 36.72
N THR A 11 -5.10 -12.52 35.88
CA THR A 11 -5.22 -12.81 34.47
C THR A 11 -4.10 -13.77 33.99
N LYS A 12 -4.38 -14.54 32.94
CA LYS A 12 -3.38 -15.37 32.25
C LYS A 12 -2.52 -14.58 31.27
N PHE A 13 -2.88 -13.32 30.99
CA PHE A 13 -2.05 -12.45 30.13
C PHE A 13 -0.75 -12.09 30.84
N SER A 14 0.35 -12.13 30.11
CA SER A 14 1.65 -11.73 30.67
C SER A 14 1.66 -10.21 30.93
N MET A 15 2.31 -9.79 32.02
CA MET A 15 2.51 -8.37 32.36
C MET A 15 3.28 -7.59 31.28
N LYS A 16 4.17 -8.28 30.56
CA LYS A 16 4.91 -7.72 29.43
C LYS A 16 4.30 -8.21 28.12
N ALA A 17 3.90 -7.29 27.27
CA ALA A 17 3.33 -7.63 25.96
C ALA A 17 4.34 -8.40 25.07
N ASN A 18 5.63 -7.99 25.09
CA ASN A 18 6.72 -8.61 24.30
C ASN A 18 6.35 -8.70 22.79
N LEU A 19 5.74 -7.64 22.24
CA LEU A 19 5.21 -7.60 20.89
C LEU A 19 6.24 -7.90 19.80
N PRO A 20 7.48 -7.38 19.86
CA PRO A 20 8.47 -7.66 18.80
C PRO A 20 8.71 -9.15 18.57
N ASN A 21 8.57 -9.98 19.61
CA ASN A 21 8.75 -11.43 19.52
C ASN A 21 7.44 -12.20 19.25
N LYS A 22 6.30 -11.66 19.67
CA LYS A 22 4.99 -12.31 19.50
C LYS A 22 4.35 -12.07 18.15
N GLU A 23 4.46 -10.85 17.62
CA GLU A 23 3.82 -10.46 16.36
C GLU A 23 4.27 -11.33 15.17
N PRO A 24 5.57 -11.65 14.97
CA PRO A 24 5.99 -12.54 13.91
C PRO A 24 5.29 -13.92 13.99
N ASN A 25 5.13 -14.46 15.20
CA ASN A 25 4.46 -15.77 15.39
C ASN A 25 2.98 -15.71 15.00
N TYR A 26 2.29 -14.57 15.25
CA TYR A 26 0.91 -14.38 14.78
C TYR A 26 0.84 -14.32 13.26
N ILE A 27 1.76 -13.62 12.61
CA ILE A 27 1.82 -13.54 11.15
C ILE A 27 2.07 -14.91 10.52
N GLU A 28 3.00 -15.70 11.09
CA GLU A 28 3.24 -17.07 10.65
C GLU A 28 2.01 -17.96 10.83
N PHE A 29 1.34 -17.85 11.97
CA PHE A 29 0.11 -18.60 12.22
C PHE A 29 -0.97 -18.24 11.19
N TRP A 30 -1.17 -16.95 10.89
CA TRP A 30 -2.14 -16.51 9.88
C TRP A 30 -1.81 -17.03 8.48
N LYS A 31 -0.54 -17.08 8.12
CA LYS A 31 -0.08 -17.70 6.87
C LYS A 31 -0.38 -19.19 6.85
N LYS A 32 -0.05 -19.90 7.94
CA LYS A 32 -0.25 -21.35 8.06
C LYS A 32 -1.71 -21.76 7.89
N ILE A 33 -2.65 -21.00 8.43
CA ILE A 33 -4.09 -21.26 8.31
C ILE A 33 -4.72 -20.65 7.05
N ASP A 34 -3.93 -19.95 6.22
CA ASP A 34 -4.42 -19.21 5.04
C ASP A 34 -5.58 -18.27 5.39
N LEU A 35 -5.35 -17.44 6.41
CA LEU A 35 -6.39 -16.58 7.01
C LEU A 35 -7.12 -15.74 5.97
N TYR A 36 -6.40 -15.15 5.00
CA TYR A 36 -7.02 -14.30 3.97
C TYR A 36 -8.10 -15.08 3.19
N ASN A 37 -7.78 -16.24 2.65
CA ASN A 37 -8.73 -17.03 1.88
C ASN A 37 -9.86 -17.61 2.74
N LEU A 38 -9.59 -17.95 4.00
CA LEU A 38 -10.65 -18.33 4.95
C LEU A 38 -11.66 -17.20 5.16
N LEU A 39 -11.19 -15.96 5.31
CA LEU A 39 -12.05 -14.79 5.44
C LEU A 39 -12.88 -14.56 4.17
N ARG A 40 -12.26 -14.63 2.98
CA ARG A 40 -12.97 -14.49 1.69
C ARG A 40 -14.06 -15.56 1.53
N LYS A 41 -13.74 -16.82 1.87
CA LYS A 41 -14.70 -17.93 1.82
C LYS A 41 -15.87 -17.71 2.76
N LYS A 42 -15.60 -17.25 3.99
CA LYS A 42 -16.63 -16.98 5.01
C LYS A 42 -17.55 -15.83 4.63
N SER A 43 -17.00 -14.80 3.98
CA SER A 43 -17.75 -13.57 3.62
C SER A 43 -18.48 -13.67 2.28
N LYS A 44 -18.33 -14.78 1.56
CA LYS A 44 -18.94 -14.95 0.24
C LYS A 44 -20.47 -14.75 0.31
N GLY A 45 -20.98 -13.79 -0.48
CA GLY A 45 -22.41 -13.48 -0.54
C GLY A 45 -22.91 -12.50 0.54
N GLN A 46 -22.04 -12.02 1.42
CA GLN A 46 -22.36 -10.96 2.36
C GLN A 46 -22.34 -9.58 1.69
N GLU A 47 -22.94 -8.58 2.36
CA GLU A 47 -22.90 -7.18 1.93
C GLU A 47 -21.44 -6.71 1.81
N LYS A 48 -21.11 -6.09 0.68
CA LYS A 48 -19.75 -5.58 0.44
C LYS A 48 -19.50 -4.28 1.20
N PHE A 49 -18.34 -4.20 1.84
CA PHE A 49 -17.76 -2.96 2.32
C PHE A 49 -16.46 -2.71 1.55
N VAL A 50 -16.41 -1.60 0.81
CA VAL A 50 -15.24 -1.24 -0.02
C VAL A 50 -14.57 -0.01 0.56
N LEU A 51 -13.33 -0.17 1.00
CA LEU A 51 -12.43 0.94 1.35
C LEU A 51 -11.42 1.12 0.21
N HIS A 52 -11.52 2.24 -0.51
CA HIS A 52 -10.54 2.56 -1.54
C HIS A 52 -9.22 3.00 -0.93
N ASP A 53 -8.11 2.42 -1.40
CA ASP A 53 -6.78 2.77 -0.92
C ASP A 53 -6.28 4.05 -1.61
N GLY A 54 -5.75 5.01 -0.82
CA GLY A 54 -4.89 6.07 -1.33
C GLY A 54 -3.50 5.49 -1.53
N PRO A 55 -3.04 5.33 -2.78
CA PRO A 55 -1.83 4.58 -3.07
C PRO A 55 -0.59 5.34 -2.64
N PRO A 56 0.32 4.73 -1.82
CA PRO A 56 1.61 5.32 -1.54
C PRO A 56 2.54 5.27 -2.75
N TYR A 57 3.52 6.18 -2.82
CA TYR A 57 4.60 6.10 -3.79
C TYR A 57 5.51 4.92 -3.51
N ALA A 58 5.86 4.20 -4.58
CA ALA A 58 6.81 3.08 -4.54
C ALA A 58 8.26 3.58 -4.73
N ASN A 59 8.80 4.33 -3.75
CA ASN A 59 10.10 5.00 -3.90
C ASN A 59 11.03 4.99 -2.67
N GLY A 60 10.69 4.22 -1.64
CA GLY A 60 11.49 4.11 -0.39
C GLY A 60 10.73 3.33 0.66
N ASN A 61 11.37 3.05 1.79
CA ASN A 61 10.72 2.40 2.93
C ASN A 61 9.53 3.23 3.42
N ILE A 62 8.55 2.57 4.04
CA ILE A 62 7.41 3.25 4.65
C ILE A 62 7.88 4.18 5.78
N HIS A 63 7.27 5.35 5.86
CA HIS A 63 7.45 6.27 6.98
C HIS A 63 6.25 6.18 7.95
N MET A 64 6.35 6.83 9.11
CA MET A 64 5.31 6.77 10.13
C MET A 64 3.92 7.17 9.63
N GLY A 65 3.83 8.15 8.73
CA GLY A 65 2.54 8.55 8.12
C GLY A 65 1.94 7.45 7.26
N THR A 66 2.76 6.75 6.47
CA THR A 66 2.32 5.60 5.68
C THR A 66 1.87 4.45 6.59
N ALA A 67 2.65 4.15 7.63
CA ALA A 67 2.31 3.12 8.60
C ALA A 67 0.98 3.42 9.31
N LEU A 68 0.80 4.65 9.82
CA LEU A 68 -0.44 5.09 10.47
C LEU A 68 -1.64 4.95 9.52
N ASN A 69 -1.51 5.44 8.29
CA ASN A 69 -2.58 5.34 7.28
C ASN A 69 -3.00 3.89 7.03
N LYS A 70 -2.04 2.98 6.84
CA LYS A 70 -2.32 1.56 6.60
C LYS A 70 -2.91 0.85 7.80
N ILE A 71 -2.44 1.14 9.00
CA ILE A 71 -2.97 0.58 10.24
C ILE A 71 -4.43 1.02 10.45
N LEU A 72 -4.75 2.30 10.24
CA LEU A 72 -6.13 2.79 10.36
C LEU A 72 -7.07 2.13 9.36
N LYS A 73 -6.65 1.98 8.11
CA LYS A 73 -7.42 1.26 7.08
C LYS A 73 -7.61 -0.21 7.44
N ASP A 74 -6.59 -0.87 7.94
CA ASP A 74 -6.65 -2.26 8.38
C ASP A 74 -7.62 -2.45 9.54
N ILE A 75 -7.63 -1.52 10.51
CA ILE A 75 -8.62 -1.53 11.60
C ILE A 75 -10.03 -1.42 11.06
N ILE A 76 -10.29 -0.50 10.14
CA ILE A 76 -11.62 -0.29 9.53
C ILE A 76 -12.06 -1.54 8.77
N THR A 77 -11.21 -2.08 7.90
CA THR A 77 -11.55 -3.27 7.11
C THR A 77 -11.76 -4.50 7.97
N LYS A 78 -10.93 -4.70 9.01
CA LYS A 78 -11.11 -5.78 9.98
C LYS A 78 -12.38 -5.62 10.80
N PHE A 79 -12.71 -4.40 11.21
CA PHE A 79 -13.97 -4.13 11.92
C PHE A 79 -15.18 -4.57 11.08
N HIS A 80 -15.27 -4.11 9.84
CA HIS A 80 -16.38 -4.49 8.95
C HIS A 80 -16.38 -5.99 8.62
N GLN A 81 -15.20 -6.60 8.51
CA GLN A 81 -15.11 -8.05 8.32
C GLN A 81 -15.64 -8.81 9.56
N MET A 82 -15.36 -8.35 10.77
CA MET A 82 -15.87 -8.95 12.02
C MET A 82 -17.38 -8.68 12.21
N ASP A 83 -17.86 -7.54 11.71
CA ASP A 83 -19.28 -7.16 11.67
C ASP A 83 -20.10 -7.93 10.61
N GLY A 84 -19.48 -8.89 9.93
CA GLY A 84 -20.14 -9.82 9.01
C GLY A 84 -20.19 -9.36 7.56
N LYS A 85 -19.51 -8.27 7.19
CA LYS A 85 -19.47 -7.79 5.81
C LYS A 85 -18.36 -8.46 4.99
N ASP A 86 -18.50 -8.48 3.67
CA ASP A 86 -17.42 -8.82 2.75
C ASP A 86 -16.51 -7.61 2.57
N SER A 87 -15.55 -7.47 3.48
CA SER A 87 -14.62 -6.34 3.53
C SER A 87 -13.26 -6.74 2.96
N VAL A 88 -13.08 -6.56 1.65
CA VAL A 88 -11.81 -6.80 0.96
C VAL A 88 -10.99 -5.51 0.96
N TYR A 89 -9.76 -5.58 1.45
CA TYR A 89 -8.79 -4.52 1.25
C TYR A 89 -7.90 -4.85 0.05
N VAL A 90 -8.03 -4.05 -1.00
CA VAL A 90 -7.15 -4.13 -2.19
C VAL A 90 -6.14 -3.00 -2.10
N PRO A 91 -4.85 -3.30 -1.88
CA PRO A 91 -3.81 -2.28 -1.82
C PRO A 91 -3.52 -1.71 -3.22
N GLY A 92 -3.01 -0.48 -3.25
CA GLY A 92 -2.57 0.16 -4.46
C GLY A 92 -1.22 0.85 -4.30
N TRP A 93 -0.53 1.13 -5.42
CA TRP A 93 0.71 1.90 -5.44
C TRP A 93 0.71 2.94 -6.55
N ASP A 94 1.20 4.13 -6.20
CA ASP A 94 1.53 5.18 -7.16
C ASP A 94 2.98 4.98 -7.64
N CYS A 95 3.14 4.85 -8.95
CA CYS A 95 4.40 4.42 -9.57
C CYS A 95 4.89 5.38 -10.66
N HIS A 96 4.32 6.58 -10.74
CA HIS A 96 4.63 7.55 -11.78
C HIS A 96 5.30 8.82 -11.24
N GLY A 97 5.89 9.56 -12.19
CA GLY A 97 6.29 10.94 -12.02
C GLY A 97 7.62 11.11 -11.31
N LEU A 98 7.87 12.36 -10.96
CA LEU A 98 9.14 12.86 -10.45
C LEU A 98 9.71 12.07 -9.25
N PRO A 99 8.91 11.60 -8.28
CA PRO A 99 9.45 10.86 -7.13
C PRO A 99 10.21 9.57 -7.52
N ILE A 100 9.80 8.91 -8.60
CA ILE A 100 10.46 7.70 -9.12
C ILE A 100 11.62 8.09 -10.06
N GLU A 101 11.33 8.96 -11.03
CA GLU A 101 12.30 9.39 -12.05
C GLU A 101 13.54 10.04 -11.43
N TRP A 102 13.35 10.88 -10.42
CA TRP A 102 14.46 11.54 -9.73
C TRP A 102 15.37 10.53 -9.02
N LYS A 103 14.80 9.47 -8.45
CA LYS A 103 15.61 8.42 -7.82
C LYS A 103 16.50 7.67 -8.81
N ILE A 104 15.99 7.39 -10.02
CA ILE A 104 16.77 6.80 -11.09
C ILE A 104 17.84 7.78 -11.59
N GLU A 105 17.49 9.05 -11.73
CA GLU A 105 18.44 10.09 -12.11
C GLU A 105 19.57 10.27 -11.06
N GLU A 106 19.27 10.20 -9.76
CA GLU A 106 20.30 10.17 -8.71
C GLU A 106 21.24 8.97 -8.84
N GLN A 107 20.72 7.79 -9.21
CA GLN A 107 21.53 6.60 -9.46
C GLN A 107 22.45 6.81 -10.67
N TYR A 108 21.94 7.43 -11.73
CA TYR A 108 22.74 7.77 -12.90
C TYR A 108 23.88 8.71 -12.54
N LYS A 109 23.59 9.78 -11.80
CA LYS A 109 24.62 10.74 -11.33
C LYS A 109 25.72 10.07 -10.50
N LYS A 110 25.35 9.15 -9.60
CA LYS A 110 26.31 8.35 -8.82
C LYS A 110 27.21 7.48 -9.70
N ASN A 111 26.65 6.95 -10.77
CA ASN A 111 27.34 6.11 -11.73
C ASN A 111 27.99 6.90 -12.88
N LYS A 112 28.05 8.24 -12.77
CA LYS A 112 28.58 9.14 -13.82
C LYS A 112 27.90 8.98 -15.19
N LYS A 113 26.67 8.52 -15.20
CA LYS A 113 25.79 8.43 -16.38
C LYS A 113 24.97 9.72 -16.51
N ASN A 114 24.75 10.19 -17.74
CA ASN A 114 23.84 11.31 -18.00
C ASN A 114 22.49 10.74 -18.47
N LYS A 115 21.40 11.18 -17.86
CA LYS A 115 20.02 10.80 -18.24
C LYS A 115 19.74 11.06 -19.71
N ASN A 116 20.27 12.17 -20.25
CA ASN A 116 20.03 12.56 -21.65
C ASN A 116 20.67 11.63 -22.68
N ASP A 117 21.63 10.81 -22.27
CA ASP A 117 22.31 9.85 -23.12
C ASP A 117 21.61 8.47 -23.11
N VAL A 118 20.55 8.33 -22.29
CA VAL A 118 19.81 7.07 -22.15
C VAL A 118 18.53 7.12 -22.98
N PRO A 119 18.24 6.11 -23.81
CA PRO A 119 16.99 6.03 -24.54
C PRO A 119 15.78 6.09 -23.59
N ILE A 120 14.75 6.86 -23.95
CA ILE A 120 13.57 7.08 -23.09
C ILE A 120 12.86 5.79 -22.67
N ILE A 121 12.86 4.78 -23.55
CA ILE A 121 12.25 3.47 -23.28
C ILE A 121 13.04 2.74 -22.20
N GLU A 122 14.36 2.82 -22.22
CA GLU A 122 15.25 2.19 -21.25
C GLU A 122 15.10 2.87 -19.88
N PHE A 123 15.09 4.20 -19.86
CA PHE A 123 14.85 4.97 -18.64
C PHE A 123 13.47 4.62 -18.01
N ARG A 124 12.41 4.54 -18.79
CA ARG A 124 11.07 4.15 -18.31
C ARG A 124 11.06 2.72 -17.78
N LYS A 125 11.77 1.80 -18.42
CA LYS A 125 11.90 0.42 -17.94
C LYS A 125 12.58 0.39 -16.56
N GLU A 126 13.69 1.11 -16.39
CA GLU A 126 14.39 1.21 -15.11
C GLU A 126 13.49 1.82 -14.01
N CYS A 127 12.67 2.83 -14.34
CA CYS A 127 11.69 3.39 -13.42
C CYS A 127 10.65 2.34 -12.97
N ARG A 128 10.13 1.52 -13.91
CA ARG A 128 9.18 0.43 -13.59
C ARG A 128 9.82 -0.65 -12.73
N GLU A 129 11.05 -1.04 -13.02
CA GLU A 129 11.79 -2.03 -12.23
C GLU A 129 12.06 -1.52 -10.81
N PHE A 130 12.43 -0.25 -10.68
CA PHE A 130 12.60 0.40 -9.39
C PHE A 130 11.31 0.41 -8.57
N ALA A 131 10.19 0.82 -9.17
CA ALA A 131 8.90 0.83 -8.50
C ALA A 131 8.45 -0.58 -8.10
N ASN A 132 8.61 -1.59 -8.95
CA ASN A 132 8.30 -2.98 -8.61
C ASN A 132 9.07 -3.46 -7.39
N LYS A 133 10.37 -3.17 -7.32
CA LYS A 133 11.19 -3.50 -6.14
C LYS A 133 10.60 -2.90 -4.86
N TRP A 134 10.18 -1.64 -4.90
CA TRP A 134 9.61 -0.99 -3.71
C TRP A 134 8.21 -1.48 -3.37
N ILE A 135 7.40 -1.89 -4.35
CA ILE A 135 6.12 -2.57 -4.10
C ILE A 135 6.37 -3.82 -3.26
N ASP A 136 7.34 -4.65 -3.62
CA ASP A 136 7.66 -5.87 -2.89
C ASP A 136 8.16 -5.59 -1.47
N VAL A 137 9.00 -4.56 -1.30
CA VAL A 137 9.44 -4.12 0.03
C VAL A 137 8.24 -3.67 0.87
N HIS A 138 7.37 -2.82 0.33
CA HIS A 138 6.17 -2.35 1.03
C HIS A 138 5.22 -3.48 1.41
N LYS A 139 5.01 -4.47 0.54
CA LYS A 139 4.22 -5.67 0.88
C LYS A 139 4.77 -6.37 2.12
N GLY A 140 6.09 -6.53 2.20
CA GLY A 140 6.76 -7.10 3.37
C GLY A 140 6.56 -6.25 4.62
N GLU A 141 6.75 -4.93 4.52
CA GLU A 141 6.61 -3.98 5.62
C GLU A 141 5.16 -3.92 6.13
N PHE A 142 4.17 -3.84 5.25
CA PHE A 142 2.75 -3.84 5.63
C PHE A 142 2.30 -5.17 6.22
N THR A 143 2.78 -6.27 5.68
CA THR A 143 2.53 -7.61 6.26
C THR A 143 3.14 -7.70 7.67
N ARG A 144 4.33 -7.11 7.89
CA ARG A 144 4.96 -7.05 9.22
C ARG A 144 4.15 -6.22 10.21
N LEU A 145 3.43 -5.19 9.76
CA LEU A 145 2.47 -4.42 10.58
C LEU A 145 1.17 -5.18 10.85
N GLY A 146 0.98 -6.36 10.28
CA GLY A 146 -0.23 -7.17 10.45
C GLY A 146 -1.39 -6.79 9.53
N VAL A 147 -1.15 -5.97 8.51
CA VAL A 147 -2.18 -5.59 7.54
C VAL A 147 -2.61 -6.80 6.73
N ILE A 148 -3.92 -7.02 6.63
CA ILE A 148 -4.53 -8.10 5.83
C ILE A 148 -5.14 -7.51 4.58
N GLY A 149 -4.72 -7.98 3.40
CA GLY A 149 -5.20 -7.48 2.12
C GLY A 149 -4.94 -8.45 0.97
N ASP A 150 -5.46 -8.12 -0.19
CA ASP A 150 -5.22 -8.85 -1.43
C ASP A 150 -3.88 -8.46 -2.04
N TRP A 151 -2.81 -9.04 -1.51
CA TRP A 151 -1.45 -8.73 -1.95
C TRP A 151 -1.11 -9.26 -3.34
N GLU A 152 -1.89 -10.20 -3.86
CA GLU A 152 -1.69 -10.79 -5.18
C GLU A 152 -2.38 -9.96 -6.28
N ASN A 153 -3.61 -9.46 -6.01
CA ASN A 153 -4.40 -8.71 -6.98
C ASN A 153 -4.43 -7.20 -6.64
N TYR A 154 -3.28 -6.67 -6.26
CA TYR A 154 -3.14 -5.23 -6.02
C TYR A 154 -3.26 -4.42 -7.32
N TYR A 155 -3.58 -3.13 -7.20
CA TYR A 155 -3.49 -2.25 -8.36
C TYR A 155 -2.21 -1.39 -8.34
N SER A 156 -1.75 -1.02 -9.52
CA SER A 156 -0.59 -0.15 -9.71
C SER A 156 -0.89 0.84 -10.82
N THR A 157 -0.58 2.12 -10.57
CA THR A 157 -0.79 3.16 -11.60
C THR A 157 0.06 2.94 -12.84
N MET A 158 1.14 2.16 -12.76
CA MET A 158 1.98 1.80 -13.89
C MET A 158 1.54 0.53 -14.64
N SER A 159 0.46 -0.13 -14.21
CA SER A 159 -0.07 -1.25 -15.00
C SER A 159 -0.61 -0.74 -16.34
N PHE A 160 -0.45 -1.53 -17.40
CA PHE A 160 -0.90 -1.10 -18.72
C PHE A 160 -2.40 -0.82 -18.78
N ASP A 161 -3.20 -1.57 -18.02
CA ASP A 161 -4.65 -1.35 -17.94
C ASP A 161 -4.97 -0.03 -17.24
N ALA A 162 -4.26 0.32 -16.17
CA ALA A 162 -4.42 1.60 -15.47
C ALA A 162 -4.00 2.77 -16.38
N GLU A 163 -2.85 2.68 -17.04
CA GLU A 163 -2.39 3.69 -18.01
C GLU A 163 -3.39 3.86 -19.17
N ALA A 164 -3.89 2.77 -19.71
CA ALA A 164 -4.90 2.81 -20.77
C ALA A 164 -6.19 3.47 -20.29
N GLN A 165 -6.62 3.21 -19.06
CA GLN A 165 -7.81 3.85 -18.49
C GLN A 165 -7.62 5.35 -18.28
N ILE A 166 -6.46 5.77 -17.79
CA ILE A 166 -6.12 7.21 -17.65
C ILE A 166 -6.22 7.91 -19.00
N VAL A 167 -5.66 7.32 -20.07
CA VAL A 167 -5.72 7.89 -21.42
C VAL A 167 -7.17 7.94 -21.94
N ARG A 168 -7.98 6.92 -21.68
CA ARG A 168 -9.40 6.92 -22.07
C ARG A 168 -10.18 8.03 -21.39
N GLU A 169 -9.95 8.23 -20.09
CA GLU A 169 -10.64 9.30 -19.34
C GLU A 169 -10.21 10.69 -19.83
N LEU A 170 -8.90 10.91 -20.05
CA LEU A 170 -8.41 12.17 -20.63
C LEU A 170 -9.02 12.43 -22.00
N GLY A 171 -9.17 11.38 -22.83
CA GLY A 171 -9.79 11.48 -24.14
C GLY A 171 -11.27 11.91 -24.10
N LYS A 172 -12.01 11.65 -23.02
CA LYS A 172 -13.37 12.15 -22.84
C LYS A 172 -13.40 13.67 -22.71
N PHE A 173 -12.51 14.24 -21.90
CA PHE A 173 -12.37 15.70 -21.76
C PHE A 173 -12.01 16.38 -23.08
N LEU A 174 -11.16 15.75 -23.90
CA LEU A 174 -10.84 16.25 -25.23
C LEU A 174 -12.07 16.27 -26.15
N LYS A 175 -12.85 15.19 -26.15
CA LYS A 175 -14.07 15.08 -27.00
C LYS A 175 -15.14 16.09 -26.61
N GLU A 176 -15.27 16.40 -25.31
CA GLU A 176 -16.21 17.38 -24.79
C GLU A 176 -15.72 18.83 -24.92
N GLY A 177 -14.51 19.06 -25.45
CA GLY A 177 -13.92 20.37 -25.62
C GLY A 177 -13.39 21.04 -24.36
N SER A 178 -13.40 20.34 -23.21
CA SER A 178 -12.86 20.85 -21.93
C SER A 178 -11.33 20.84 -21.88
N LEU A 179 -10.70 20.01 -22.72
CA LEU A 179 -9.24 19.91 -22.82
C LEU A 179 -8.77 20.60 -24.10
N TYR A 180 -7.94 21.63 -23.94
CA TYR A 180 -7.35 22.37 -25.03
C TYR A 180 -5.86 22.65 -24.78
N ARG A 181 -5.09 22.86 -25.83
CA ARG A 181 -3.69 23.26 -25.73
C ARG A 181 -3.56 24.77 -25.57
N GLY A 182 -2.85 25.19 -24.51
CA GLY A 182 -2.62 26.59 -24.25
C GLY A 182 -1.29 26.84 -23.52
N TYR A 183 -0.91 28.11 -23.37
CA TYR A 183 0.26 28.53 -22.64
C TYR A 183 -0.18 29.44 -21.49
N LYS A 184 0.26 29.10 -20.28
CA LYS A 184 -0.02 29.90 -19.09
C LYS A 184 1.22 29.89 -18.18
N PRO A 185 1.69 31.06 -17.70
CA PRO A 185 2.70 31.10 -16.66
C PRO A 185 2.19 30.42 -15.39
N VAL A 186 2.99 29.54 -14.83
CA VAL A 186 2.69 28.88 -13.54
C VAL A 186 3.89 29.02 -12.62
N LEU A 187 3.62 29.22 -11.33
CA LEU A 187 4.65 29.14 -10.31
C LEU A 187 4.96 27.65 -10.06
N TRP A 188 6.23 27.36 -10.17
CA TRP A 188 6.72 26.00 -9.99
C TRP A 188 7.66 25.90 -8.79
#